data_ad24935162fbb30c053fa139197f4cf3
#
_entry.id   ad24935162fbb30c053fa139197f4cf3
#
_cell.length_a   1.000
_cell.length_b   1.000
_cell.length_c   1.000
_cell.angle_alpha   90.00
_cell.angle_beta   90.00
_cell.angle_gamma   90.00
#
_symmetry.space_group_name_H-M   'P 1'
#
loop_
_entity.id
_entity.type
_entity.pdbx_description
1 polymer ?
#
loop_
_entity_poly.entity_id
_entity_poly.type
_entity_poly.pdbx_seq_one_letter_code
_entity_poly.pdbx_strand_id
1 'polypeptide(L)'
;MTTSSRLRSAVSLVFLVVAALVIGAGVNAQRGNTDWAAVSLSTHHVAGSVHYLAGQGGNIGLSVGDDGVLMIDDQFAPLSDRIRTTINEISNGDIRILINTHVHGDHTGGNANFAAMGIPILSQDRVRARLAATQPAA
;
A
#
# COMPACT_ATOMS: atom_id res chain seq x y z
N MET A 1 52.75 4.79 -25.06
CA MET A 1 51.27 4.61 -24.95
C MET A 1 50.63 5.36 -26.10
N THR A 2 50.06 4.64 -27.05
CA THR A 2 49.55 5.19 -28.29
C THR A 2 48.21 5.91 -28.07
N THR A 3 47.95 6.96 -28.81
CA THR A 3 46.74 7.80 -28.78
C THR A 3 45.45 6.99 -28.85
N SER A 4 45.48 5.81 -29.49
CA SER A 4 44.35 4.94 -29.67
C SER A 4 43.88 4.25 -28.33
N SER A 5 44.80 4.02 -27.39
CA SER A 5 44.44 3.40 -26.09
C SER A 5 43.74 4.39 -25.16
N ARG A 6 44.11 5.66 -25.20
CA ARG A 6 43.47 6.72 -24.41
C ARG A 6 42.06 7.06 -24.92
N LEU A 7 41.84 6.99 -26.25
CA LEU A 7 40.51 7.21 -26.82
C LEU A 7 39.53 6.11 -26.48
N ARG A 8 39.95 4.84 -26.48
CA ARG A 8 39.13 3.71 -26.10
C ARG A 8 38.73 3.73 -24.62
N SER A 9 39.64 4.15 -23.74
CA SER A 9 39.32 4.27 -22.29
C SER A 9 38.35 5.42 -22.01
N ALA A 10 38.47 6.55 -22.72
CA ALA A 10 37.55 7.68 -22.57
C ALA A 10 36.13 7.34 -23.07
N VAL A 11 36.03 6.63 -24.20
CA VAL A 11 34.71 6.19 -24.74
C VAL A 11 34.04 5.20 -23.82
N SER A 12 34.80 4.23 -23.25
CA SER A 12 34.25 3.25 -22.29
C SER A 12 33.73 3.92 -21.00
N LEU A 13 34.44 4.94 -20.51
CA LEU A 13 34.04 5.67 -19.30
C LEU A 13 32.74 6.47 -19.53
N VAL A 14 32.61 7.10 -20.70
CA VAL A 14 31.41 7.85 -21.08
C VAL A 14 30.21 6.93 -21.21
N PHE A 15 30.34 5.74 -21.80
CA PHE A 15 29.27 4.76 -21.90
C PHE A 15 28.80 4.23 -20.52
N LEU A 16 29.75 4.01 -19.59
CA LEU A 16 29.42 3.60 -18.22
C LEU A 16 28.68 4.69 -17.44
N VAL A 17 29.05 5.95 -17.57
CA VAL A 17 28.39 7.08 -16.91
C VAL A 17 26.99 7.31 -17.48
N VAL A 18 26.83 7.24 -18.83
CA VAL A 18 25.50 7.37 -19.44
C VAL A 18 24.58 6.20 -19.07
N ALA A 19 25.08 4.97 -19.02
CA ALA A 19 24.30 3.81 -18.58
C ALA A 19 23.85 3.95 -17.11
N ALA A 20 24.73 4.44 -16.23
CA ALA A 20 24.39 4.66 -14.82
C ALA A 20 23.34 5.78 -14.65
N LEU A 21 23.40 6.84 -15.45
CA LEU A 21 22.39 7.92 -15.44
C LEU A 21 21.03 7.46 -15.97
N VAL A 22 21.00 6.61 -16.99
CA VAL A 22 19.74 6.07 -17.54
C VAL A 22 19.08 5.09 -16.56
N ILE A 23 19.87 4.25 -15.88
CA ILE A 23 19.36 3.33 -14.85
C ILE A 23 18.84 4.13 -13.63
N GLY A 24 19.54 5.18 -13.22
CA GLY A 24 19.11 6.04 -12.11
C GLY A 24 17.81 6.81 -12.41
N ALA A 25 17.63 7.28 -13.63
CA ALA A 25 16.40 7.94 -14.07
C ALA A 25 15.22 6.97 -14.17
N GLY A 26 15.45 5.71 -14.61
CA GLY A 26 14.42 4.69 -14.71
C GLY A 26 13.89 4.22 -13.34
N VAL A 27 14.77 4.11 -12.34
CA VAL A 27 14.36 3.70 -10.98
C VAL A 27 13.60 4.82 -10.24
N ASN A 28 13.88 6.08 -10.52
CA ASN A 28 13.11 7.20 -9.98
C ASN A 28 11.75 7.41 -10.69
N ALA A 29 11.63 7.05 -11.96
CA ALA A 29 10.35 7.14 -12.69
C ALA A 29 9.32 6.12 -12.22
N GLN A 30 9.72 5.01 -11.61
CA GLN A 30 8.79 4.00 -11.04
C GLN A 30 8.25 4.36 -9.64
N ARG A 31 8.76 5.42 -9.00
CA ARG A 31 8.07 6.08 -7.86
C ARG A 31 7.01 7.08 -8.36
N GLY A 32 6.47 6.85 -9.55
CA GLY A 32 5.47 7.67 -10.18
C GLY A 32 4.23 7.82 -9.30
N ASN A 33 3.73 9.02 -9.28
CA ASN A 33 2.51 9.43 -8.61
C ASN A 33 1.37 8.48 -9.03
N THR A 34 0.94 7.59 -8.13
CA THR A 34 -0.20 6.70 -8.37
C THR A 34 -1.44 7.56 -8.57
N ASP A 35 -2.13 7.37 -9.68
CA ASP A 35 -3.45 7.97 -9.87
C ASP A 35 -4.48 7.22 -9.02
N TRP A 36 -4.64 7.66 -7.78
CA TRP A 36 -5.55 7.05 -6.81
C TRP A 36 -7.01 7.11 -7.26
N ALA A 37 -7.39 8.08 -8.08
CA ALA A 37 -8.75 8.19 -8.61
C ALA A 37 -9.04 7.09 -9.64
N ALA A 38 -8.04 6.66 -10.40
CA ALA A 38 -8.15 5.59 -11.38
C ALA A 38 -8.13 4.18 -10.79
N VAL A 39 -7.76 4.01 -9.49
CA VAL A 39 -7.76 2.70 -8.85
C VAL A 39 -9.18 2.12 -8.82
N SER A 40 -9.40 0.95 -9.37
CA SER A 40 -10.67 0.23 -9.26
C SER A 40 -10.72 -0.55 -7.94
N LEU A 41 -11.84 -0.44 -7.22
CA LEU A 41 -12.12 -1.25 -6.03
C LEU A 41 -13.27 -2.21 -6.35
N SER A 42 -13.15 -3.47 -5.95
CA SER A 42 -14.20 -4.48 -6.14
C SER A 42 -14.24 -5.46 -4.99
N THR A 43 -15.44 -5.84 -4.57
CA THR A 43 -15.66 -6.88 -3.55
C THR A 43 -15.95 -8.23 -4.20
N HIS A 44 -15.47 -9.28 -3.57
CA HIS A 44 -15.63 -10.66 -4.03
C HIS A 44 -16.06 -11.54 -2.86
N HIS A 45 -17.17 -12.24 -3.01
CA HIS A 45 -17.62 -13.21 -2.03
C HIS A 45 -16.76 -14.48 -2.13
N VAL A 46 -16.34 -14.99 -0.97
CA VAL A 46 -15.57 -16.24 -0.86
C VAL A 46 -16.45 -17.37 -0.37
N ALA A 47 -16.96 -17.27 0.86
CA ALA A 47 -17.85 -18.25 1.44
C ALA A 47 -18.51 -17.70 2.72
N GLY A 48 -19.79 -18.00 2.96
CA GLY A 48 -20.49 -17.55 4.18
C GLY A 48 -20.42 -16.04 4.36
N SER A 49 -19.88 -15.59 5.47
CA SER A 49 -19.67 -14.16 5.77
C SER A 49 -18.37 -13.59 5.18
N VAL A 50 -17.51 -14.42 4.57
CA VAL A 50 -16.16 -14.03 4.15
C VAL A 50 -16.17 -13.46 2.74
N HIS A 51 -15.60 -12.27 2.63
CA HIS A 51 -15.36 -11.57 1.36
C HIS A 51 -13.91 -11.07 1.33
N TYR A 52 -13.44 -10.65 0.16
CA TYR A 52 -12.27 -9.79 0.06
C TYR A 52 -12.56 -8.61 -0.86
N LEU A 53 -11.86 -7.50 -0.61
CA LEU A 53 -11.87 -6.31 -1.46
C LEU A 53 -10.52 -6.23 -2.16
N ALA A 54 -10.54 -6.21 -3.48
CA ALA A 54 -9.38 -5.97 -4.32
C ALA A 54 -9.26 -4.48 -4.67
N GLY A 55 -8.03 -3.98 -4.75
CA GLY A 55 -7.74 -2.59 -5.08
C GLY A 55 -6.29 -2.42 -5.50
N GLN A 56 -5.59 -1.47 -4.89
CA GLN A 56 -4.17 -1.22 -5.14
C GLN A 56 -3.32 -1.89 -4.05
N GLY A 57 -2.40 -2.80 -4.45
CA GLY A 57 -1.54 -3.52 -3.52
C GLY A 57 -2.21 -4.76 -2.94
N GLY A 58 -2.14 -4.94 -1.62
CA GLY A 58 -2.73 -6.10 -0.94
C GLY A 58 -4.26 -6.13 -0.98
N ASN A 59 -4.86 -7.31 -0.87
CA ASN A 59 -6.30 -7.44 -0.68
C ASN A 59 -6.69 -7.14 0.77
N ILE A 60 -7.91 -6.62 0.95
CA ILE A 60 -8.54 -6.44 2.26
C ILE A 60 -9.45 -7.63 2.52
N GLY A 61 -9.24 -8.34 3.62
CA GLY A 61 -10.16 -9.38 4.07
C GLY A 61 -11.35 -8.78 4.81
N LEU A 62 -12.55 -9.33 4.60
CA LEU A 62 -13.79 -8.86 5.24
C LEU A 62 -14.57 -10.05 5.79
N SER A 63 -15.00 -9.97 7.05
CA SER A 63 -16.05 -10.82 7.59
C SER A 63 -17.27 -9.95 7.87
N VAL A 64 -18.34 -10.20 7.13
CA VAL A 64 -19.57 -9.40 7.13
C VAL A 64 -20.66 -10.14 7.90
N GLY A 65 -21.18 -9.55 8.96
CA GLY A 65 -22.22 -10.11 9.80
C GLY A 65 -23.27 -9.07 10.19
N ASP A 66 -24.34 -9.52 10.88
CA ASP A 66 -25.40 -8.64 11.36
C ASP A 66 -24.91 -7.64 12.41
N ASP A 67 -23.83 -7.96 13.11
CA ASP A 67 -23.17 -7.12 14.12
C ASP A 67 -22.14 -6.14 13.54
N GLY A 68 -21.91 -6.18 12.23
CA GLY A 68 -21.00 -5.31 11.52
C GLY A 68 -19.91 -6.05 10.74
N VAL A 69 -18.83 -5.33 10.44
CA VAL A 69 -17.72 -5.82 9.62
C VAL A 69 -16.44 -5.90 10.42
N LEU A 70 -15.78 -7.07 10.39
CA LEU A 70 -14.37 -7.21 10.73
C LEU A 70 -13.57 -7.02 9.45
N MET A 71 -12.60 -6.11 9.47
CA MET A 71 -11.73 -5.77 8.34
C MET A 71 -10.29 -6.19 8.62
N ILE A 72 -9.63 -6.79 7.64
CA ILE A 72 -8.22 -7.21 7.72
C ILE A 72 -7.42 -6.44 6.68
N ASP A 73 -6.47 -5.62 7.14
CA ASP A 73 -5.69 -4.65 6.37
C ASP A 73 -6.55 -3.53 5.75
N ASP A 74 -5.91 -2.44 5.27
CA ASP A 74 -6.62 -1.22 4.86
C ASP A 74 -6.03 -0.50 3.65
N GLN A 75 -5.04 -1.11 2.98
CA GLN A 75 -4.37 -0.56 1.81
C GLN A 75 -3.77 0.84 2.08
N PHE A 76 -4.00 1.78 1.18
CA PHE A 76 -3.38 3.10 1.18
C PHE A 76 -4.35 4.20 1.61
N ALA A 77 -3.86 5.19 2.35
CA ALA A 77 -4.64 6.31 2.88
C ALA A 77 -5.57 7.00 1.84
N PRO A 78 -5.15 7.28 0.60
CA PRO A 78 -6.04 7.93 -0.37
C PRO A 78 -7.26 7.10 -0.79
N LEU A 79 -7.30 5.82 -0.46
CA LEU A 79 -8.40 4.92 -0.79
C LEU A 79 -9.40 4.74 0.35
N SER A 80 -9.10 5.19 1.57
CA SER A 80 -9.86 4.84 2.79
C SER A 80 -11.36 5.14 2.68
N ASP A 81 -11.76 6.32 2.19
CA ASP A 81 -13.17 6.67 2.04
C ASP A 81 -13.87 5.81 0.98
N ARG A 82 -13.18 5.52 -0.11
CA ARG A 82 -13.72 4.66 -1.17
C ARG A 82 -13.82 3.21 -0.72
N ILE A 83 -12.83 2.71 0.04
CA ILE A 83 -12.87 1.37 0.66
C ILE A 83 -14.09 1.27 1.58
N ARG A 84 -14.32 2.25 2.46
CA ARG A 84 -15.50 2.30 3.32
C ARG A 84 -16.79 2.30 2.51
N THR A 85 -16.88 3.12 1.48
CA THR A 85 -18.06 3.17 0.59
C THR A 85 -18.32 1.82 -0.09
N THR A 86 -17.27 1.17 -0.60
CA THR A 86 -17.36 -0.13 -1.26
C THR A 86 -17.77 -1.24 -0.28
N ILE A 87 -17.31 -1.19 0.99
CA ILE A 87 -17.75 -2.12 2.04
C ILE A 87 -19.25 -1.92 2.33
N ASN A 88 -19.75 -0.68 2.35
CA ASN A 88 -21.16 -0.38 2.58
C ASN A 88 -22.09 -0.90 1.46
N GLU A 89 -21.58 -1.24 0.29
CA GLU A 89 -22.34 -1.87 -0.78
C GLU A 89 -22.71 -3.34 -0.45
N ILE A 90 -21.95 -3.99 0.43
CA ILE A 90 -22.13 -5.39 0.81
C ILE A 90 -22.54 -5.57 2.29
N SER A 91 -22.55 -4.49 3.07
CA SER A 91 -22.90 -4.51 4.49
C SER A 91 -23.64 -3.23 4.88
N ASN A 92 -24.69 -3.40 5.70
CA ASN A 92 -25.37 -2.27 6.36
C ASN A 92 -24.79 -1.96 7.74
N GLY A 93 -23.78 -2.70 8.18
CA GLY A 93 -23.14 -2.55 9.50
C GLY A 93 -21.83 -1.76 9.42
N ASP A 94 -21.49 -1.11 10.53
CA ASP A 94 -20.24 -0.40 10.68
C ASP A 94 -19.04 -1.36 10.69
N ILE A 95 -17.88 -0.84 10.25
CA ILE A 95 -16.60 -1.51 10.48
C ILE A 95 -16.33 -1.47 12.00
N ARG A 96 -16.37 -2.61 12.65
CA ARG A 96 -16.23 -2.74 14.11
C ARG A 96 -14.78 -2.79 14.57
N ILE A 97 -13.92 -3.36 13.73
CA ILE A 97 -12.53 -3.60 14.06
C ILE A 97 -11.71 -3.73 12.78
N LEU A 98 -10.50 -3.19 12.80
CA LEU A 98 -9.47 -3.36 11.78
C LEU A 98 -8.32 -4.18 12.38
N ILE A 99 -7.86 -5.19 11.66
CA ILE A 99 -6.71 -6.02 12.06
C ILE A 99 -5.61 -5.86 11.03
N ASN A 100 -4.42 -5.41 11.43
CA ASN A 100 -3.29 -5.37 10.51
C ASN A 100 -2.47 -6.66 10.59
N THR A 101 -2.20 -7.25 9.43
CA THR A 101 -1.40 -8.48 9.31
C THR A 101 0.08 -8.20 9.47
N HIS A 102 0.59 -7.11 8.85
CA HIS A 102 2.01 -6.73 8.88
C HIS A 102 2.20 -5.23 8.56
N VAL A 103 3.45 -4.75 8.52
CA VAL A 103 3.80 -3.31 8.53
C VAL A 103 3.89 -2.63 7.16
N HIS A 104 3.69 -3.31 6.04
CA HIS A 104 3.82 -2.70 4.73
C HIS A 104 2.71 -1.69 4.46
N GLY A 105 3.05 -0.64 3.70
CA GLY A 105 2.14 0.49 3.48
C GLY A 105 0.87 0.17 2.68
N ASP A 106 0.89 -0.89 1.89
CA ASP A 106 -0.27 -1.43 1.18
C ASP A 106 -1.20 -2.30 2.05
N HIS A 107 -0.92 -2.37 3.35
CA HIS A 107 -1.70 -3.08 4.37
C HIS A 107 -2.06 -2.20 5.58
N THR A 108 -1.33 -1.11 5.81
CA THR A 108 -1.47 -0.25 6.99
C THR A 108 -1.55 1.24 6.67
N GLY A 109 -1.55 1.59 5.37
CA GLY A 109 -1.49 2.99 4.94
C GLY A 109 -2.74 3.79 5.28
N GLY A 110 -3.88 3.14 5.42
CA GLY A 110 -5.17 3.73 5.81
C GLY A 110 -5.38 3.87 7.32
N ASN A 111 -4.53 3.29 8.16
CA ASN A 111 -4.70 3.22 9.61
C ASN A 111 -5.14 4.55 10.26
N ALA A 112 -4.48 5.66 9.93
CA ALA A 112 -4.79 6.97 10.50
C ALA A 112 -6.22 7.42 10.16
N ASN A 113 -6.69 7.15 8.93
CA ASN A 113 -8.03 7.52 8.48
C ASN A 113 -9.09 6.68 9.19
N PHE A 114 -8.89 5.36 9.28
CA PHE A 114 -9.83 4.48 9.98
C PHE A 114 -9.84 4.73 11.49
N ALA A 115 -8.69 5.03 12.11
CA ALA A 115 -8.64 5.45 13.51
C ALA A 115 -9.40 6.77 13.75
N ALA A 116 -9.30 7.74 12.84
CA ALA A 116 -10.06 9.00 12.91
C ALA A 116 -11.59 8.79 12.78
N MET A 117 -12.02 7.69 12.16
CA MET A 117 -13.42 7.26 12.12
C MET A 117 -13.88 6.55 13.42
N GLY A 118 -12.99 6.41 14.42
CA GLY A 118 -13.26 5.73 15.68
C GLY A 118 -13.14 4.21 15.63
N ILE A 119 -12.58 3.65 14.56
CA ILE A 119 -12.43 2.20 14.40
C ILE A 119 -11.19 1.73 15.18
N PRO A 120 -11.33 0.80 16.14
CA PRO A 120 -10.21 0.23 16.85
C PRO A 120 -9.34 -0.60 15.91
N ILE A 121 -8.01 -0.42 16.04
CA ILE A 121 -7.03 -1.14 15.22
C ILE A 121 -6.25 -2.10 16.10
N LEU A 122 -6.25 -3.38 15.70
CA LEU A 122 -5.49 -4.44 16.36
C LEU A 122 -4.36 -4.92 15.46
N SER A 123 -3.26 -5.28 16.09
CA SER A 123 -2.15 -5.94 15.40
C SER A 123 -1.32 -6.73 16.41
N GLN A 124 -0.48 -7.62 15.90
CA GLN A 124 0.50 -8.31 16.72
C GLN A 124 1.49 -7.28 17.32
N ASP A 125 1.94 -7.46 18.56
CA ASP A 125 2.76 -6.50 19.31
C ASP A 125 4.00 -5.99 18.56
N ARG A 126 4.68 -6.85 17.81
CA ARG A 126 5.86 -6.45 17.00
C ARG A 126 5.48 -5.59 15.81
N VAL A 127 4.29 -5.81 15.21
CA VAL A 127 3.75 -4.96 14.15
C VAL A 127 3.47 -3.57 14.73
N ARG A 128 2.75 -3.51 15.85
CA ARG A 128 2.47 -2.26 16.56
C ARG A 128 3.75 -1.49 16.93
N ALA A 129 4.74 -2.16 17.50
CA ALA A 129 6.00 -1.54 17.86
C ALA A 129 6.74 -0.96 16.65
N ARG A 130 6.74 -1.66 15.52
CA ARG A 130 7.36 -1.17 14.27
C ARG A 130 6.63 0.03 13.69
N LEU A 131 5.28 0.00 13.66
CA LEU A 131 4.47 1.13 13.21
C LEU A 131 4.72 2.37 14.08
N ALA A 132 4.73 2.22 15.41
CA ALA A 132 5.01 3.30 16.34
C ALA A 132 6.41 3.91 16.16
N ALA A 133 7.41 3.09 15.82
CA ALA A 133 8.79 3.57 15.58
C ALA A 133 8.94 4.37 14.26
N THR A 134 8.01 4.22 13.33
CA THR A 134 8.04 4.93 12.02
C THR A 134 7.18 6.19 11.99
N GLN A 135 6.33 6.39 12.99
CA GLN A 135 5.53 7.61 13.13
C GLN A 135 6.27 8.62 14.00
N PRO A 136 6.41 9.90 13.59
CA PRO A 136 6.91 10.94 14.50
C PRO A 136 5.99 11.02 15.72
N ALA A 137 6.58 11.19 16.89
CA ALA A 137 5.82 11.45 18.12
C ALA A 137 4.98 12.72 17.90
N ALA A 138 3.69 12.61 18.20
CA ALA A 138 2.77 13.74 18.16
C ALA A 138 3.11 14.76 19.26
#